data_834286039d41929f3c1854691aa565b5
#
_entry.id   834286039d41929f3c1854691aa565b5
#
_cell.length_a   1.000
_cell.length_b   1.000
_cell.length_c   1.000
_cell.angle_alpha   90.00
_cell.angle_beta   90.00
_cell.angle_gamma   90.00
#
_symmetry.space_group_name_H-M   'P 1'
#
loop_
_entity.id
_entity.type
_entity.pdbx_description
1 polymer ?
#
loop_
_entity_poly.entity_id
_entity_poly.type
_entity_poly.pdbx_seq_one_letter_code
_entity_poly.pdbx_strand_id
1 'polypeptide(L)' 'MNTMKIIELMKERNITVYKLSKMINYDRTNLKKILNEEIKEPTISTVIAIADALEVSIDVIVIRHN' A
#
# COMPACT_ATOMS: atom_id res chain seq x y z
N MET A 1 3.47 4.85 -7.13
CA MET A 1 2.28 4.35 -6.38
C MET A 1 1.62 5.51 -5.64
N ASN A 2 0.30 5.53 -5.60
CA ASN A 2 -0.43 6.62 -4.95
C ASN A 2 -0.55 6.35 -3.44
N THR A 3 0.45 6.77 -2.69
CA THR A 3 0.50 6.53 -1.23
C THR A 3 -0.60 7.27 -0.48
N MET A 4 -0.98 8.45 -0.95
CA MET A 4 -2.08 9.20 -0.31
C MET A 4 -3.39 8.43 -0.40
N LYS A 5 -3.67 7.82 -1.55
CA LYS A 5 -4.87 7.02 -1.73
C LYS A 5 -4.85 5.77 -0.84
N ILE A 6 -3.68 5.14 -0.71
CA ILE A 6 -3.52 3.98 0.16
C ILE A 6 -3.81 4.36 1.61
N ILE A 7 -3.23 5.46 2.08
CA ILE A 7 -3.45 5.92 3.46
C ILE A 7 -4.93 6.25 3.70
N GLU A 8 -5.57 6.89 2.73
CA GLU A 8 -7.00 7.20 2.80
C GLU A 8 -7.83 5.93 2.93
N LEU A 9 -7.54 4.92 2.10
CA LEU A 9 -8.24 3.64 2.14
C LEU A 9 -8.02 2.92 3.47
N MET A 10 -6.79 2.98 4.00
CA MET A 10 -6.49 2.39 5.30
C MET A 10 -7.33 3.04 6.40
N LYS A 11 -7.46 4.37 6.39
CA LYS A 11 -8.27 5.07 7.37
C LYS A 11 -9.75 4.69 7.26
N GLU A 12 -10.26 4.62 6.04
CA GLU A 12 -11.66 4.23 5.82
C GLU A 12 -11.96 2.85 6.36
N ARG A 13 -10.97 1.94 6.32
CA ARG A 13 -11.13 0.54 6.73
C ARG A 13 -10.59 0.25 8.11
N ASN A 14 -10.14 1.28 8.84
CA ASN A 14 -9.51 1.14 10.14
C ASN A 14 -8.35 0.14 10.13
N ILE A 15 -7.52 0.23 9.10
CA ILE A 15 -6.35 -0.63 8.95
C ILE A 15 -5.11 0.18 9.28
N THR A 16 -4.37 -0.25 10.31
CA THR A 16 -3.09 0.37 10.68
C THR A 16 -1.96 -0.18 9.82
N VAL A 17 -0.80 0.49 9.83
CA VAL A 17 0.40 -0.02 9.15
C VAL A 17 0.76 -1.41 9.67
N TYR A 18 0.67 -1.62 10.99
CA TYR A 18 0.94 -2.93 11.60
C TYR A 18 0.00 -3.99 11.05
N LYS A 19 -1.30 -3.69 11.02
CA LYS A 19 -2.30 -4.63 10.52
C LYS A 19 -2.07 -4.94 9.04
N LEU A 20 -1.81 -3.92 8.23
CA LEU A 20 -1.55 -4.11 6.81
C LEU A 20 -0.32 -4.98 6.60
N SER A 21 0.76 -4.73 7.35
CA SER A 21 1.98 -5.54 7.25
C SER A 21 1.72 -7.01 7.52
N LYS A 22 0.84 -7.31 8.47
CA LYS A 22 0.44 -8.69 8.79
C LYS A 22 -0.39 -9.29 7.66
N MET A 23 -1.33 -8.51 7.11
CA MET A 23 -2.22 -8.98 6.04
C MET A 23 -1.44 -9.38 4.80
N ILE A 24 -0.39 -8.61 4.45
CA ILE A 24 0.40 -8.86 3.24
C ILE A 24 1.69 -9.62 3.52
N ASN A 25 1.92 -10.01 4.77
CA ASN A 25 3.14 -10.71 5.19
C ASN A 25 4.40 -9.95 4.77
N TYR A 26 4.46 -8.68 5.13
CA TYR A 26 5.53 -7.78 4.74
C TYR A 26 6.11 -7.10 5.97
N ASP A 27 7.41 -6.75 5.93
CA ASP A 27 8.06 -6.09 7.05
C ASP A 27 7.43 -4.71 7.32
N ARG A 28 7.03 -4.48 8.57
CA ARG A 28 6.35 -3.23 8.95
C ARG A 28 7.23 -2.00 8.71
N THR A 29 8.52 -2.10 9.02
CA THR A 29 9.44 -0.97 8.85
C THR A 29 9.56 -0.60 7.37
N ASN A 30 9.69 -1.60 6.50
CA ASN A 30 9.77 -1.37 5.06
C ASN A 30 8.44 -0.87 4.50
N LEU A 31 7.32 -1.38 5.01
CA LEU A 31 6.01 -0.89 4.58
C LEU A 31 5.84 0.58 4.95
N LYS A 32 6.27 0.96 6.15
CA LYS A 32 6.22 2.36 6.57
C LYS A 32 7.08 3.25 5.65
N LYS A 33 8.24 2.76 5.23
CA LYS A 33 9.09 3.47 4.28
C LYS A 33 8.42 3.66 2.93
N ILE A 34 7.68 2.66 2.47
CA ILE A 34 6.90 2.77 1.24
C ILE A 34 5.83 3.86 1.38
N LEU A 35 5.10 3.86 2.49
CA LEU A 35 4.02 4.81 2.72
C LEU A 35 4.53 6.24 2.95
N ASN A 36 5.75 6.39 3.43
CA ASN A 36 6.41 7.69 3.60
C ASN A 36 7.18 8.11 2.36
N GLU A 37 7.10 7.32 1.28
CA GLU A 37 7.78 7.58 0.02
C GLU A 37 9.30 7.56 0.10
N GLU A 38 9.86 6.92 1.12
CA GLU A 38 11.30 6.67 1.21
C GLU A 38 11.72 5.57 0.25
N ILE A 39 10.84 4.58 0.03
CA ILE A 39 10.97 3.58 -1.03
C ILE A 39 9.98 3.98 -2.11
N LYS A 40 10.47 4.49 -3.24
CA LYS A 40 9.62 5.08 -4.26
C LYS A 40 9.02 4.07 -5.23
N GLU A 41 9.72 2.95 -5.45
CA GLU A 41 9.29 1.95 -6.41
C GLU A 41 9.24 0.56 -5.78
N PRO A 42 8.17 0.26 -5.02
CA PRO A 42 7.99 -1.10 -4.51
C PRO A 42 7.76 -2.06 -5.67
N THR A 43 8.05 -3.35 -5.43
CA THR A 43 7.84 -4.36 -6.47
C THR A 43 6.36 -4.49 -6.80
N ILE A 44 6.07 -4.97 -8.02
CA ILE A 44 4.68 -5.14 -8.46
C ILE A 44 3.93 -6.14 -7.55
N SER A 45 4.62 -7.17 -7.06
CA SER A 45 3.99 -8.13 -6.16
C SER A 45 3.54 -7.47 -4.84
N THR A 46 4.33 -6.51 -4.33
CA THR A 46 3.96 -5.76 -3.15
C THR A 46 2.74 -4.86 -3.42
N VAL A 47 2.72 -4.19 -4.57
CA VAL A 47 1.59 -3.34 -4.97
C VAL A 47 0.31 -4.16 -5.08
N ILE A 48 0.39 -5.33 -5.71
CA ILE A 48 -0.76 -6.24 -5.84
C ILE A 48 -1.24 -6.69 -4.46
N ALA A 49 -0.32 -7.06 -3.58
CA ALA A 49 -0.69 -7.50 -2.23
C ALA A 49 -1.41 -6.39 -1.45
N ILE A 50 -0.94 -5.15 -1.56
CA ILE A 50 -1.58 -4.00 -0.91
C ILE A 50 -2.99 -3.79 -1.46
N ALA A 51 -3.14 -3.83 -2.78
CA ALA A 51 -4.45 -3.66 -3.42
C ALA A 51 -5.43 -4.74 -2.96
N ASP A 52 -4.97 -6.00 -2.94
CA ASP A 52 -5.79 -7.13 -2.48
C ASP A 52 -6.21 -6.96 -1.03
N ALA A 53 -5.29 -6.56 -0.16
CA ALA A 53 -5.57 -6.36 1.25
C ALA A 53 -6.60 -5.25 1.48
N LEU A 54 -6.56 -4.22 0.66
CA LEU A 54 -7.50 -3.10 0.72
C LEU A 54 -8.78 -3.35 -0.08
N GLU A 55 -8.86 -4.50 -0.74
CA GLU A 55 -10.02 -4.91 -1.55
C GLU A 55 -10.36 -3.91 -2.66
N VAL A 56 -9.32 -3.40 -3.33
CA VAL A 56 -9.48 -2.50 -4.47
C VAL A 56 -8.67 -3.05 -5.64
N SER A 57 -8.99 -2.60 -6.84
CA SER A 57 -8.18 -2.97 -8.00
C SER A 57 -6.84 -2.23 -7.95
N ILE A 58 -5.82 -2.81 -8.58
CA ILE A 58 -4.49 -2.21 -8.61
C ILE A 58 -4.53 -0.81 -9.25
N ASP A 59 -5.43 -0.58 -10.18
CA ASP A 59 -5.57 0.72 -10.87
C ASP A 59 -5.88 1.86 -9.89
N VAL A 60 -6.51 1.54 -8.77
CA VAL A 60 -6.90 2.56 -7.78
C VAL A 60 -5.67 3.17 -7.09
N ILE A 61 -4.62 2.36 -6.89
CA ILE A 61 -3.44 2.77 -6.13
C ILE A 61 -2.19 2.97 -7.00
N VAL A 62 -2.27 2.74 -8.30
CA VAL A 62 -1.16 2.95 -9.22
C VAL A 62 -1.31 4.30 -9.89
N ILE A 63 -0.23 5.09 -9.87
CA ILE A 63 -0.19 6.36 -10.59
C ILE A 63 0.15 6.07 -12.04
N ARG A 64 -0.72 6.50 -12.95
CA ARG A 64 -0.49 6.34 -14.38
C ARG A 64 0.00 7.65 -14.98
N HIS A 65 1.02 7.55 -15.78
CA HIS A 65 1.55 8.67 -16.55
C HIS A 65 1.17 8.45 -18.00
N ASN A 66 0.38 9.34 -18.53
CA ASN A 66 -0.03 9.32 -19.94
C ASN A 66 0.79 10.34 -20.71
#